data_3e22e67a8c3bad0aa3b472f7c16509d3
#
_entry.id   3e22e67a8c3bad0aa3b472f7c16509d3
#
_cell.length_a   1.000
_cell.length_b   1.000
_cell.length_c   1.000
_cell.angle_alpha   90.00
_cell.angle_beta   90.00
_cell.angle_gamma   90.00
#
_symmetry.space_group_name_H-M   'P 1'
#
loop_
_entity.id
_entity.type
_entity.pdbx_description
1 polymer ?
#
loop_
_entity_poly.entity_id
_entity_poly.type
_entity_poly.pdbx_seq_one_letter_code
_entity_poly.pdbx_strand_id
1 'polypeptide(L)'
;MSFEIKKIHDPKFFKENCMAAHSDHVAYANETEAEEKKSSFRLLLDGIWKFHYARNYAQTVSGFEAEDFDCKCWEDIRVPAHIQMEGYDIPQYVNIQYPWDGREDVWRDAVPSEFNPVASYVKYFTLPEGFKKNGLYISFQGVESGFALWLNGQYVGYSEDSFTPSEFELTPYLKDGENKLAVQVFKWTIGSWCEDQDFFRFSGIYRDVYLYTIPEVHVSDLKVQTLLDDTFTKADLVIDTKMIGTGKVKITLLKDGTALQSTEGVLDGETQFVLKVDHPELWSAETPVLYDLLLEVTAEDGT
;
A
#
# COMPACT_ATOMS: atom_id res chain seq x y z
N MET A 1 -4.88 -11.82 18.87
CA MET A 1 -6.23 -11.41 18.40
C MET A 1 -6.58 -12.27 17.20
N SER A 2 -7.85 -12.47 16.90
CA SER A 2 -8.30 -13.21 15.71
C SER A 2 -9.23 -12.32 14.90
N PHE A 3 -9.25 -12.49 13.59
CA PHE A 3 -10.24 -11.84 12.75
C PHE A 3 -11.63 -12.40 13.02
N GLU A 4 -12.61 -11.52 13.10
CA GLU A 4 -14.02 -11.89 13.24
C GLU A 4 -14.81 -11.26 12.08
N ILE A 5 -15.56 -12.06 11.31
CA ILE A 5 -16.29 -11.59 10.11
C ILE A 5 -17.25 -10.44 10.40
N LYS A 6 -17.77 -10.33 11.62
CA LYS A 6 -18.64 -9.19 12.00
C LYS A 6 -17.98 -7.82 11.81
N LYS A 7 -16.64 -7.75 11.73
CA LYS A 7 -15.90 -6.51 11.52
C LYS A 7 -16.27 -5.84 10.20
N ILE A 8 -16.51 -6.62 9.13
CA ILE A 8 -16.92 -6.06 7.83
C ILE A 8 -18.30 -5.37 7.85
N HIS A 9 -19.08 -5.54 8.92
CA HIS A 9 -20.40 -4.94 9.10
C HIS A 9 -20.37 -3.69 9.99
N ASP A 10 -19.25 -3.38 10.64
CA ASP A 10 -19.18 -2.27 11.61
C ASP A 10 -18.69 -0.98 10.94
N PRO A 11 -19.54 0.05 10.78
CA PRO A 11 -19.17 1.30 10.12
C PRO A 11 -18.12 2.12 10.89
N LYS A 12 -17.78 1.72 12.11
CA LYS A 12 -16.71 2.33 12.92
C LYS A 12 -15.40 1.57 12.84
N PHE A 13 -15.42 0.41 12.20
CA PHE A 13 -14.28 -0.48 12.09
C PHE A 13 -13.87 -0.66 10.63
N PHE A 14 -12.96 0.14 10.14
CA PHE A 14 -12.48 0.11 8.76
C PHE A 14 -10.98 -0.23 8.64
N LYS A 15 -10.24 -0.26 9.76
CA LYS A 15 -8.84 -0.68 9.80
C LYS A 15 -8.43 -1.17 11.19
N GLU A 16 -7.48 -2.08 11.23
CA GLU A 16 -6.87 -2.59 12.47
C GLU A 16 -5.39 -2.89 12.22
N ASN A 17 -4.52 -2.39 13.10
CA ASN A 17 -3.07 -2.54 13.04
C ASN A 17 -2.42 -2.01 11.75
N CYS A 18 -3.13 -1.22 10.95
CA CYS A 18 -2.54 -0.50 9.84
C CYS A 18 -1.61 0.60 10.34
N MET A 19 -0.53 0.81 9.62
CA MET A 19 0.31 1.98 9.81
C MET A 19 -0.47 3.26 9.53
N ALA A 20 0.00 4.37 10.11
CA ALA A 20 -0.52 5.68 9.73
C ALA A 20 -0.16 5.97 8.26
N ALA A 21 -1.09 6.60 7.54
CA ALA A 21 -0.83 7.05 6.19
C ALA A 21 0.36 8.03 6.17
N HIS A 22 1.23 7.89 5.19
CA HIS A 22 2.41 8.72 4.97
C HIS A 22 2.62 8.92 3.46
N SER A 23 3.56 9.77 3.10
CA SER A 23 3.91 10.03 1.71
C SER A 23 4.49 8.79 1.02
N ASP A 24 4.13 8.61 -0.25
CA ASP A 24 4.66 7.52 -1.09
C ASP A 24 6.02 7.91 -1.69
N HIS A 25 7.04 7.97 -0.83
CA HIS A 25 8.42 8.14 -1.23
C HIS A 25 9.20 6.82 -1.15
N VAL A 26 10.25 6.69 -1.93
CA VAL A 26 11.08 5.48 -1.98
C VAL A 26 12.40 5.72 -1.26
N ALA A 27 12.70 4.88 -0.26
CA ALA A 27 14.03 4.85 0.35
C ALA A 27 14.98 3.99 -0.48
N TYR A 28 16.22 4.45 -0.65
CA TYR A 28 17.33 3.78 -1.34
C TYR A 28 18.53 3.70 -0.41
N ALA A 29 19.35 2.67 -0.57
CA ALA A 29 20.53 2.51 0.26
C ALA A 29 21.68 3.46 -0.14
N ASN A 30 21.68 3.93 -1.38
CA ASN A 30 22.70 4.80 -1.93
C ASN A 30 22.22 5.51 -3.22
N GLU A 31 23.03 6.43 -3.72
CA GLU A 31 22.75 7.23 -4.91
C GLU A 31 22.56 6.38 -6.18
N THR A 32 23.35 5.33 -6.36
CA THR A 32 23.22 4.43 -7.51
C THR A 32 21.86 3.76 -7.57
N GLU A 33 21.35 3.27 -6.44
CA GLU A 33 20.00 2.69 -6.37
C GLU A 33 18.92 3.74 -6.68
N ALA A 34 19.13 4.99 -6.24
CA ALA A 34 18.19 6.07 -6.53
C ALA A 34 18.19 6.43 -8.04
N GLU A 35 19.36 6.48 -8.68
CA GLU A 35 19.48 6.71 -10.13
C GLU A 35 18.85 5.57 -10.94
N GLU A 36 19.08 4.32 -10.54
CA GLU A 36 18.49 3.13 -11.17
C GLU A 36 17.00 2.94 -10.83
N LYS A 37 16.46 3.70 -9.87
CA LYS A 37 15.10 3.57 -9.31
C LYS A 37 14.82 2.15 -8.80
N LYS A 38 15.82 1.49 -8.23
CA LYS A 38 15.77 0.12 -7.73
C LYS A 38 16.28 0.04 -6.29
N SER A 39 15.35 -0.07 -5.37
CA SER A 39 15.65 -0.11 -3.94
C SER A 39 15.94 -1.52 -3.44
N SER A 40 17.07 -1.72 -2.76
CA SER A 40 17.38 -2.95 -2.02
C SER A 40 16.55 -3.08 -0.73
N PHE A 41 15.86 -2.03 -0.31
CA PHE A 41 14.93 -2.05 0.82
C PHE A 41 13.54 -2.59 0.46
N ARG A 42 13.26 -2.89 -0.82
CA ARG A 42 11.98 -3.44 -1.28
C ARG A 42 12.15 -4.84 -1.87
N LEU A 43 11.22 -5.72 -1.54
CA LEU A 43 11.09 -7.07 -2.11
C LEU A 43 9.68 -7.26 -2.63
N LEU A 44 9.54 -7.33 -3.96
CA LEU A 44 8.26 -7.50 -4.62
C LEU A 44 7.72 -8.93 -4.37
N LEU A 45 6.46 -9.05 -3.99
CA LEU A 45 5.75 -10.32 -3.80
C LEU A 45 4.81 -10.67 -4.94
N ASP A 46 4.75 -9.86 -5.97
CA ASP A 46 3.95 -10.08 -7.17
C ASP A 46 4.22 -11.44 -7.83
N GLY A 47 3.37 -11.78 -8.79
CA GLY A 47 3.45 -13.03 -9.54
C GLY A 47 2.36 -14.01 -9.14
N ILE A 48 2.67 -15.29 -9.04
CA ILE A 48 1.67 -16.35 -8.82
C ILE A 48 1.47 -16.57 -7.32
N TRP A 49 0.21 -16.59 -6.91
CA TRP A 49 -0.25 -16.89 -5.55
C TRP A 49 -1.22 -18.08 -5.60
N LYS A 50 -1.30 -18.86 -4.53
CA LYS A 50 -2.37 -19.84 -4.34
C LYS A 50 -3.68 -19.14 -4.04
N PHE A 51 -4.79 -19.67 -4.60
CA PHE A 51 -6.06 -18.97 -4.62
C PHE A 51 -7.25 -19.90 -4.40
N HIS A 52 -8.23 -19.42 -3.63
CA HIS A 52 -9.52 -20.08 -3.48
C HIS A 52 -10.64 -19.04 -3.51
N TYR A 53 -11.56 -19.23 -4.45
CA TYR A 53 -12.77 -18.40 -4.57
C TYR A 53 -13.93 -19.01 -3.80
N ALA A 54 -14.66 -18.18 -3.06
CA ALA A 54 -15.93 -18.54 -2.44
C ALA A 54 -17.00 -17.49 -2.77
N ARG A 55 -18.24 -17.94 -3.00
CA ARG A 55 -19.35 -17.05 -3.30
C ARG A 55 -19.74 -16.18 -2.11
N ASN A 56 -19.50 -16.66 -0.91
CA ASN A 56 -19.70 -15.94 0.35
C ASN A 56 -18.81 -16.52 1.45
N TYR A 57 -18.78 -15.85 2.59
CA TYR A 57 -17.94 -16.24 3.72
C TYR A 57 -18.23 -17.64 4.26
N ALA A 58 -19.49 -18.06 4.28
CA ALA A 58 -19.87 -19.39 4.79
C ALA A 58 -19.29 -20.55 3.94
N GLN A 59 -18.90 -20.28 2.71
CA GLN A 59 -18.29 -21.23 1.78
C GLN A 59 -16.78 -21.16 1.74
N THR A 60 -16.14 -20.30 2.52
CA THR A 60 -14.68 -20.21 2.58
C THR A 60 -14.08 -21.43 3.28
N VAL A 61 -12.82 -21.70 2.99
CA VAL A 61 -12.06 -22.75 3.68
C VAL A 61 -11.62 -22.21 5.02
N SER A 62 -12.16 -22.74 6.10
CA SER A 62 -11.81 -22.35 7.46
C SER A 62 -10.39 -22.83 7.82
N GLY A 63 -9.61 -21.99 8.53
CA GLY A 63 -8.27 -22.33 9.00
C GLY A 63 -7.21 -22.32 7.89
N PHE A 64 -7.51 -21.78 6.72
CA PHE A 64 -6.55 -21.72 5.61
C PHE A 64 -5.32 -20.88 5.93
N GLU A 65 -5.46 -19.96 6.86
CA GLU A 65 -4.39 -19.08 7.37
C GLU A 65 -3.37 -19.87 8.23
N ALA A 66 -3.76 -21.00 8.79
CA ALA A 66 -2.89 -21.81 9.66
C ALA A 66 -1.58 -22.21 8.94
N GLU A 67 -0.49 -22.22 9.67
CA GLU A 67 0.84 -22.48 9.12
C GLU A 67 0.94 -23.84 8.43
N ASP A 68 0.32 -24.86 9.01
CA ASP A 68 0.32 -26.25 8.55
C ASP A 68 -0.77 -26.58 7.51
N PHE A 69 -1.63 -25.62 7.19
CA PHE A 69 -2.66 -25.85 6.16
C PHE A 69 -2.01 -26.01 4.78
N ASP A 70 -2.30 -27.13 4.11
CA ASP A 70 -1.80 -27.44 2.76
C ASP A 70 -2.75 -26.88 1.67
N CYS A 71 -2.32 -25.83 1.01
CA CYS A 71 -3.03 -25.23 -0.12
C CYS A 71 -2.50 -25.67 -1.51
N LYS A 72 -1.72 -26.75 -1.60
CA LYS A 72 -1.14 -27.19 -2.90
C LYS A 72 -2.18 -27.50 -3.96
N CYS A 73 -3.36 -27.99 -3.56
CA CYS A 73 -4.47 -28.27 -4.48
C CYS A 73 -5.28 -27.03 -4.87
N TRP A 74 -5.01 -25.85 -4.27
CA TRP A 74 -5.67 -24.61 -4.64
C TRP A 74 -5.24 -24.16 -6.04
N GLU A 75 -6.09 -23.38 -6.68
CA GLU A 75 -5.78 -22.77 -7.98
C GLU A 75 -4.66 -21.76 -7.84
N ASP A 76 -4.10 -21.37 -8.96
CA ASP A 76 -3.09 -20.33 -9.07
C ASP A 76 -3.73 -19.06 -9.65
N ILE A 77 -3.46 -17.91 -9.05
CA ILE A 77 -3.89 -16.61 -9.55
C ILE A 77 -2.71 -15.66 -9.67
N ARG A 78 -2.75 -14.77 -10.64
CA ARG A 78 -1.79 -13.70 -10.78
C ARG A 78 -2.10 -12.57 -9.80
N VAL A 79 -1.08 -12.02 -9.16
CA VAL A 79 -1.12 -10.77 -8.38
C VAL A 79 -0.05 -9.85 -8.99
N PRO A 80 -0.38 -8.60 -9.32
CA PRO A 80 -1.68 -7.96 -9.18
C PRO A 80 -2.71 -8.38 -10.24
N ALA A 81 -3.97 -8.50 -9.85
CA ALA A 81 -5.10 -8.65 -10.76
C ALA A 81 -6.44 -8.42 -10.04
N HIS A 82 -7.45 -7.96 -10.78
CA HIS A 82 -8.85 -8.12 -10.38
C HIS A 82 -9.28 -9.56 -10.63
N ILE A 83 -9.91 -10.21 -9.66
CA ILE A 83 -10.32 -11.63 -9.79
C ILE A 83 -11.31 -11.84 -10.94
N GLN A 84 -12.11 -10.83 -11.28
CA GLN A 84 -13.07 -10.87 -12.39
C GLN A 84 -12.36 -10.96 -13.76
N MET A 85 -11.14 -10.44 -13.85
CA MET A 85 -10.33 -10.53 -15.08
C MET A 85 -9.56 -11.85 -15.19
N GLU A 86 -9.46 -12.60 -14.08
CA GLU A 86 -8.85 -13.92 -14.01
C GLU A 86 -9.89 -15.07 -14.12
N GLY A 87 -11.16 -14.71 -14.38
CA GLY A 87 -12.22 -15.69 -14.63
C GLY A 87 -13.08 -16.08 -13.42
N TYR A 88 -12.89 -15.39 -12.29
CA TYR A 88 -13.71 -15.58 -11.09
C TYR A 88 -14.69 -14.43 -10.93
N ASP A 89 -15.94 -14.74 -10.49
CA ASP A 89 -16.98 -13.72 -10.40
C ASP A 89 -17.26 -13.04 -11.76
N ILE A 90 -18.01 -11.96 -11.78
CA ILE A 90 -18.32 -11.16 -12.98
C ILE A 90 -18.04 -9.68 -12.74
N PRO A 91 -17.53 -8.93 -13.73
CA PRO A 91 -17.51 -7.48 -13.69
C PRO A 91 -18.94 -6.96 -13.53
N GLN A 92 -19.13 -6.01 -12.63
CA GLN A 92 -20.41 -5.40 -12.37
C GLN A 92 -20.27 -3.87 -12.44
N TYR A 93 -21.16 -3.24 -13.20
CA TYR A 93 -21.29 -1.80 -13.24
C TYR A 93 -22.58 -1.41 -12.54
N VAL A 94 -22.50 -0.41 -11.68
CA VAL A 94 -23.66 0.18 -11.03
C VAL A 94 -23.58 1.71 -11.12
N ASN A 95 -24.72 2.32 -11.37
CA ASN A 95 -24.82 3.77 -11.56
C ASN A 95 -25.53 4.40 -10.34
N ILE A 96 -26.84 4.18 -10.19
CA ILE A 96 -27.67 4.83 -9.16
C ILE A 96 -28.19 3.86 -8.09
N GLN A 97 -27.94 2.59 -8.25
CA GLN A 97 -28.40 1.52 -7.36
C GLN A 97 -27.21 0.85 -6.67
N TYR A 98 -27.43 0.23 -5.52
CA TYR A 98 -26.44 -0.60 -4.88
C TYR A 98 -26.21 -1.92 -5.65
N PRO A 99 -24.99 -2.49 -5.60
CA PRO A 99 -24.67 -3.71 -6.36
C PRO A 99 -25.53 -4.94 -6.01
N TRP A 100 -26.13 -4.95 -4.85
CA TRP A 100 -27.02 -6.03 -4.37
C TRP A 100 -28.50 -5.78 -4.62
N ASP A 101 -28.90 -4.60 -5.09
CA ASP A 101 -30.31 -4.28 -5.36
C ASP A 101 -30.93 -5.27 -6.34
N GLY A 102 -32.09 -5.84 -5.96
CA GLY A 102 -32.80 -6.85 -6.73
C GLY A 102 -32.18 -8.26 -6.69
N ARG A 103 -31.12 -8.47 -5.90
CA ARG A 103 -30.47 -9.78 -5.70
C ARG A 103 -30.59 -10.26 -4.26
N GLU A 104 -30.36 -9.39 -3.30
CA GLU A 104 -30.47 -9.64 -1.88
C GLU A 104 -31.04 -8.39 -1.19
N ASP A 105 -32.04 -8.57 -0.33
CA ASP A 105 -32.61 -7.48 0.46
C ASP A 105 -31.67 -7.18 1.64
N VAL A 106 -30.83 -6.19 1.48
CA VAL A 106 -29.82 -5.79 2.49
C VAL A 106 -30.29 -4.53 3.22
N TRP A 107 -30.37 -4.61 4.55
CA TRP A 107 -30.68 -3.47 5.40
C TRP A 107 -29.48 -2.50 5.44
N ARG A 108 -29.75 -1.20 5.70
CA ARG A 108 -28.75 -0.12 5.63
C ARG A 108 -27.53 -0.26 6.55
N ASP A 109 -27.59 -1.15 7.52
CA ASP A 109 -26.53 -1.44 8.50
C ASP A 109 -25.94 -2.84 8.33
N ALA A 110 -26.17 -3.45 7.18
CA ALA A 110 -25.70 -4.79 6.87
C ALA A 110 -24.91 -4.85 5.56
N VAL A 111 -24.23 -5.96 5.36
CA VAL A 111 -23.48 -6.30 4.15
C VAL A 111 -24.12 -7.55 3.55
N PRO A 112 -24.16 -7.71 2.21
CA PRO A 112 -24.66 -8.93 1.58
C PRO A 112 -24.04 -10.19 2.18
N SER A 113 -24.86 -11.22 2.40
CA SER A 113 -24.42 -12.48 3.01
C SER A 113 -24.60 -13.70 2.08
N GLU A 114 -25.55 -13.66 1.16
CA GLU A 114 -25.78 -14.73 0.19
C GLU A 114 -24.81 -14.64 -0.99
N PHE A 115 -24.55 -13.42 -1.44
CA PHE A 115 -23.60 -13.13 -2.50
C PHE A 115 -22.64 -12.00 -2.08
N ASN A 116 -21.61 -12.37 -1.35
CA ASN A 116 -20.47 -11.54 -1.02
C ASN A 116 -19.19 -12.30 -1.32
N PRO A 117 -18.70 -12.25 -2.56
CA PRO A 117 -17.49 -12.97 -2.96
C PRO A 117 -16.33 -12.75 -2.03
N VAL A 118 -15.69 -13.86 -1.67
CA VAL A 118 -14.49 -13.88 -0.83
C VAL A 118 -13.37 -14.56 -1.58
N ALA A 119 -12.24 -13.87 -1.71
CA ALA A 119 -11.03 -14.35 -2.34
C ALA A 119 -9.97 -14.63 -1.28
N SER A 120 -9.59 -15.89 -1.11
CA SER A 120 -8.54 -16.30 -0.18
C SER A 120 -7.25 -16.56 -0.96
N TYR A 121 -6.17 -15.88 -0.55
CA TYR A 121 -4.86 -15.94 -1.19
C TYR A 121 -3.81 -16.48 -0.23
N VAL A 122 -2.83 -17.22 -0.76
CA VAL A 122 -1.65 -17.64 0.00
C VAL A 122 -0.39 -17.43 -0.83
N LYS A 123 0.61 -16.79 -0.22
CA LYS A 123 1.97 -16.63 -0.77
C LYS A 123 2.99 -17.16 0.20
N TYR A 124 3.92 -17.96 -0.32
CA TYR A 124 5.11 -18.34 0.43
C TYR A 124 6.28 -17.48 -0.01
N PHE A 125 7.07 -17.02 0.95
CA PHE A 125 8.26 -16.24 0.68
C PHE A 125 9.36 -16.53 1.70
N THR A 126 10.60 -16.32 1.27
CA THR A 126 11.79 -16.34 2.12
C THR A 126 12.54 -15.02 1.91
N LEU A 127 12.95 -14.39 3.00
CA LEU A 127 13.73 -13.15 2.91
C LEU A 127 15.12 -13.46 2.34
N PRO A 128 15.61 -12.66 1.37
CA PRO A 128 16.97 -12.78 0.87
C PRO A 128 18.01 -12.61 1.99
N GLU A 129 19.16 -13.22 1.82
CA GLU A 129 20.29 -13.02 2.73
C GLU A 129 20.66 -11.54 2.78
N GLY A 130 20.84 -11.02 3.98
CA GLY A 130 21.12 -9.60 4.20
C GLY A 130 19.89 -8.67 4.20
N PHE A 131 18.71 -9.16 3.82
CA PHE A 131 17.49 -8.36 3.92
C PHE A 131 17.16 -8.08 5.39
N LYS A 132 17.04 -6.80 5.74
CA LYS A 132 16.93 -6.38 7.15
C LYS A 132 15.60 -6.85 7.75
N LYS A 133 15.64 -7.65 8.82
CA LYS A 133 14.45 -8.20 9.48
C LYS A 133 13.82 -7.25 10.51
N ASN A 134 14.62 -6.36 11.10
CA ASN A 134 14.12 -5.40 12.07
C ASN A 134 13.39 -4.27 11.36
N GLY A 135 12.14 -4.02 11.75
CA GLY A 135 11.29 -3.04 11.07
C GLY A 135 10.93 -3.48 9.66
N LEU A 136 10.48 -4.74 9.48
CA LEU A 136 9.93 -5.23 8.23
C LEU A 136 8.44 -4.94 8.15
N TYR A 137 8.05 -4.39 7.03
CA TYR A 137 6.69 -3.99 6.72
C TYR A 137 6.21 -4.64 5.41
N ILE A 138 4.90 -4.73 5.25
CA ILE A 138 4.27 -5.09 3.97
C ILE A 138 3.38 -3.94 3.52
N SER A 139 3.41 -3.66 2.23
CA SER A 139 2.54 -2.68 1.58
C SER A 139 1.69 -3.36 0.53
N PHE A 140 0.38 -3.21 0.65
CA PHE A 140 -0.60 -3.52 -0.38
C PHE A 140 -1.00 -2.22 -1.05
N GLN A 141 -0.62 -2.02 -2.29
CA GLN A 141 -0.83 -0.75 -3.01
C GLN A 141 -2.27 -0.54 -3.47
N GLY A 142 -3.07 -1.60 -3.48
CA GLY A 142 -4.51 -1.55 -3.74
C GLY A 142 -5.17 -2.91 -3.62
N VAL A 143 -6.17 -3.00 -2.75
CA VAL A 143 -7.01 -4.18 -2.53
C VAL A 143 -8.46 -3.76 -2.43
N GLU A 144 -9.34 -4.31 -3.23
CA GLU A 144 -10.76 -3.92 -3.26
C GLU A 144 -11.65 -5.10 -2.80
N SER A 145 -12.58 -4.91 -1.81
CA SER A 145 -12.82 -3.67 -1.06
C SER A 145 -12.13 -3.72 0.30
N GLY A 146 -12.26 -4.80 1.05
CA GLY A 146 -11.64 -4.96 2.36
C GLY A 146 -10.89 -6.27 2.47
N PHE A 147 -9.88 -6.34 3.34
CA PHE A 147 -9.11 -7.56 3.51
C PHE A 147 -8.58 -7.76 4.92
N ALA A 148 -8.45 -9.03 5.30
CA ALA A 148 -7.78 -9.48 6.51
C ALA A 148 -6.46 -10.17 6.16
N LEU A 149 -5.45 -10.02 7.01
CA LEU A 149 -4.07 -10.45 6.78
C LEU A 149 -3.56 -11.32 7.94
N TRP A 150 -2.89 -12.41 7.61
CA TRP A 150 -2.17 -13.29 8.55
C TRP A 150 -0.76 -13.59 8.06
N LEU A 151 0.17 -13.72 8.99
CA LEU A 151 1.51 -14.24 8.72
C LEU A 151 1.79 -15.42 9.66
N ASN A 152 2.17 -16.57 9.08
CA ASN A 152 2.47 -17.79 9.84
C ASN A 152 1.36 -18.20 10.82
N GLY A 153 0.09 -18.11 10.38
CA GLY A 153 -1.08 -18.44 11.19
C GLY A 153 -1.50 -17.37 12.21
N GLN A 154 -0.74 -16.30 12.36
CA GLN A 154 -1.02 -15.22 13.29
C GLN A 154 -1.72 -14.05 12.58
N TYR A 155 -2.82 -13.60 13.16
CA TYR A 155 -3.55 -12.44 12.64
C TYR A 155 -2.72 -11.16 12.76
N VAL A 156 -2.52 -10.48 11.63
CA VAL A 156 -1.75 -9.23 11.53
C VAL A 156 -2.67 -8.02 11.60
N GLY A 157 -3.66 -7.93 10.72
CA GLY A 157 -4.52 -6.76 10.65
C GLY A 157 -5.61 -6.82 9.58
N TYR A 158 -6.30 -5.69 9.43
CA TYR A 158 -7.44 -5.50 8.54
C TYR A 158 -7.45 -4.10 7.92
N SER A 159 -7.92 -3.96 6.67
CA SER A 159 -8.16 -2.67 6.02
C SER A 159 -9.33 -2.75 5.05
N GLU A 160 -10.08 -1.63 4.92
CA GLU A 160 -11.12 -1.39 3.91
C GLU A 160 -10.74 -0.26 2.95
N ASP A 161 -9.48 0.18 2.91
CA ASP A 161 -9.02 1.19 1.97
C ASP A 161 -8.72 0.56 0.61
N SER A 162 -9.58 0.83 -0.39
CA SER A 162 -9.48 0.23 -1.72
C SER A 162 -8.42 0.87 -2.61
N PHE A 163 -8.12 2.17 -2.45
CA PHE A 163 -7.40 2.96 -3.47
C PHE A 163 -6.08 3.54 -3.00
N THR A 164 -5.83 3.59 -1.69
CA THR A 164 -4.55 4.01 -1.12
C THR A 164 -3.83 2.84 -0.47
N PRO A 165 -2.49 2.91 -0.28
CA PRO A 165 -1.75 1.82 0.31
C PRO A 165 -2.21 1.44 1.71
N SER A 166 -2.31 0.14 1.96
CA SER A 166 -2.54 -0.42 3.29
C SER A 166 -1.27 -1.13 3.75
N GLU A 167 -0.70 -0.69 4.85
CA GLU A 167 0.60 -1.13 5.31
C GLU A 167 0.56 -1.69 6.74
N PHE A 168 1.37 -2.74 6.97
CA PHE A 168 1.39 -3.44 8.25
C PHE A 168 2.81 -3.80 8.65
N GLU A 169 3.09 -3.73 9.95
CA GLU A 169 4.35 -4.26 10.49
C GLU A 169 4.30 -5.78 10.57
N LEU A 170 5.28 -6.45 10.00
CA LEU A 170 5.41 -7.91 9.99
C LEU A 170 6.46 -8.45 10.97
N THR A 171 7.32 -7.60 11.49
CA THR A 171 8.44 -7.99 12.36
C THR A 171 8.06 -8.98 13.46
N PRO A 172 6.95 -8.78 14.22
CA PRO A 172 6.59 -9.67 15.32
C PRO A 172 6.13 -11.08 14.90
N TYR A 173 5.80 -11.26 13.61
CA TYR A 173 5.19 -12.48 13.08
C TYR A 173 6.15 -13.32 12.23
N LEU A 174 7.36 -12.80 11.97
CA LEU A 174 8.36 -13.45 11.12
C LEU A 174 8.97 -14.69 11.80
N LYS A 175 9.30 -15.67 10.98
CA LYS A 175 10.15 -16.80 11.35
C LYS A 175 11.35 -16.90 10.40
N ASP A 176 12.35 -17.68 10.81
CA ASP A 176 13.45 -18.03 9.93
C ASP A 176 13.00 -19.00 8.82
N GLY A 177 13.56 -18.83 7.63
CA GLY A 177 13.21 -19.63 6.46
C GLY A 177 11.94 -19.17 5.74
N GLU A 178 11.13 -20.12 5.31
CA GLU A 178 9.91 -19.85 4.54
C GLU A 178 8.79 -19.34 5.43
N ASN A 179 8.18 -18.23 5.04
CA ASN A 179 7.03 -17.62 5.70
C ASN A 179 5.78 -17.81 4.84
N LYS A 180 4.64 -18.04 5.49
CA LYS A 180 3.33 -18.16 4.85
C LYS A 180 2.51 -16.91 5.10
N LEU A 181 2.26 -16.15 4.05
CA LEU A 181 1.35 -15.01 4.03
C LEU A 181 -0.03 -15.48 3.56
N ALA A 182 -1.06 -15.20 4.33
CA ALA A 182 -2.44 -15.49 3.99
C ALA A 182 -3.26 -14.20 3.99
N VAL A 183 -4.08 -14.01 2.95
CA VAL A 183 -4.92 -12.82 2.75
C VAL A 183 -6.32 -13.27 2.40
N GLN A 184 -7.34 -12.66 3.03
CA GLN A 184 -8.74 -12.90 2.68
C GLN A 184 -9.39 -11.58 2.29
N VAL A 185 -9.79 -11.46 1.03
CA VAL A 185 -10.38 -10.25 0.44
C VAL A 185 -11.89 -10.41 0.34
N PHE A 186 -12.63 -9.42 0.80
CA PHE A 186 -14.10 -9.34 0.77
C PHE A 186 -14.53 -8.34 -0.30
N LYS A 187 -15.43 -8.76 -1.20
CA LYS A 187 -15.94 -7.86 -2.24
C LYS A 187 -16.80 -6.74 -1.67
N TRP A 188 -17.63 -7.07 -0.67
CA TRP A 188 -18.49 -6.11 0.00
C TRP A 188 -18.18 -5.99 1.47
N THR A 189 -18.02 -4.77 1.93
CA THR A 189 -17.92 -4.38 3.34
C THR A 189 -18.94 -3.29 3.63
N ILE A 190 -19.04 -2.86 4.86
CA ILE A 190 -19.92 -1.74 5.21
C ILE A 190 -19.53 -0.45 4.46
N GLY A 191 -18.25 -0.27 4.13
CA GLY A 191 -17.74 0.82 3.32
C GLY A 191 -18.36 0.87 1.92
N SER A 192 -18.79 -0.27 1.39
CA SER A 192 -19.44 -0.36 0.07
C SER A 192 -20.78 0.41 -0.03
N TRP A 193 -21.37 0.81 1.10
CA TRP A 193 -22.50 1.73 1.12
C TRP A 193 -22.12 3.19 0.82
N CYS A 194 -20.87 3.55 1.07
CA CYS A 194 -20.35 4.91 0.91
C CYS A 194 -19.44 5.05 -0.31
N GLU A 195 -18.83 3.93 -0.74
CA GLU A 195 -17.96 3.90 -1.90
C GLU A 195 -18.80 3.91 -3.17
N ASP A 196 -18.36 4.76 -4.08
CA ASP A 196 -18.74 4.84 -5.47
C ASP A 196 -20.25 4.82 -5.81
N GLN A 197 -20.61 5.79 -6.55
CA GLN A 197 -21.74 5.80 -7.47
C GLN A 197 -21.18 5.89 -8.89
N ASP A 198 -21.83 5.22 -9.86
CA ASP A 198 -21.44 5.25 -11.27
C ASP A 198 -20.04 4.66 -11.50
N PHE A 199 -19.81 3.43 -11.05
CA PHE A 199 -18.51 2.79 -11.02
C PHE A 199 -18.56 1.29 -11.32
N PHE A 200 -17.45 0.75 -11.82
CA PHE A 200 -17.25 -0.70 -11.93
C PHE A 200 -16.90 -1.30 -10.57
N ARG A 201 -17.53 -2.43 -10.24
CA ARG A 201 -17.27 -3.19 -9.03
C ARG A 201 -16.41 -4.39 -9.34
N PHE A 202 -15.15 -4.24 -9.02
CA PHE A 202 -14.16 -5.31 -9.05
C PHE A 202 -13.85 -5.81 -7.63
N SER A 203 -12.89 -6.68 -7.50
CA SER A 203 -12.29 -7.08 -6.23
C SER A 203 -10.99 -7.83 -6.45
N GLY A 204 -10.21 -7.97 -5.39
CA GLY A 204 -8.92 -8.64 -5.42
C GLY A 204 -7.75 -7.73 -5.10
N ILE A 205 -6.55 -8.29 -5.13
CA ILE A 205 -5.28 -7.56 -4.97
C ILE A 205 -4.88 -7.07 -6.36
N TYR A 206 -5.21 -5.80 -6.69
CA TYR A 206 -5.12 -5.32 -8.07
C TYR A 206 -3.93 -4.39 -8.34
N ARG A 207 -3.15 -4.07 -7.30
CA ARG A 207 -1.87 -3.38 -7.39
C ARG A 207 -0.78 -4.17 -6.70
N ASP A 208 0.46 -3.72 -6.86
CA ASP A 208 1.64 -4.38 -6.33
C ASP A 208 1.56 -4.67 -4.83
N VAL A 209 2.19 -5.76 -4.43
CA VAL A 209 2.44 -6.12 -3.03
C VAL A 209 3.93 -6.25 -2.84
N TYR A 210 4.50 -5.53 -1.88
CA TYR A 210 5.91 -5.66 -1.57
C TYR A 210 6.19 -5.63 -0.08
N LEU A 211 7.26 -6.32 0.29
CA LEU A 211 7.88 -6.16 1.60
C LEU A 211 8.87 -5.01 1.53
N TYR A 212 8.98 -4.26 2.63
CA TYR A 212 10.00 -3.24 2.72
C TYR A 212 10.59 -3.13 4.12
N THR A 213 11.80 -2.61 4.18
CA THR A 213 12.49 -2.29 5.43
C THR A 213 12.88 -0.82 5.41
N ILE A 214 13.08 -0.23 6.57
CA ILE A 214 13.34 1.19 6.72
C ILE A 214 14.64 1.35 7.52
N PRO A 215 15.57 2.27 7.14
CA PRO A 215 16.71 2.63 7.97
C PRO A 215 16.25 3.17 9.34
N GLU A 216 17.08 3.04 10.38
CA GLU A 216 16.77 3.55 11.72
C GLU A 216 16.56 5.07 11.71
N VAL A 217 17.37 5.76 10.91
CA VAL A 217 17.26 7.20 10.67
C VAL A 217 16.70 7.43 9.27
N HIS A 218 15.49 7.96 9.17
CA HIS A 218 14.81 8.11 7.88
C HIS A 218 13.75 9.22 7.92
N VAL A 219 13.41 9.73 6.74
CA VAL A 219 12.20 10.56 6.55
C VAL A 219 10.98 9.64 6.61
N SER A 220 10.10 9.86 7.58
CA SER A 220 8.89 9.07 7.76
C SER A 220 7.69 9.65 7.01
N ASP A 221 7.70 10.96 6.73
CA ASP A 221 6.66 11.62 5.97
C ASP A 221 7.24 12.85 5.25
N LEU A 222 6.69 13.15 4.07
CA LEU A 222 7.16 14.21 3.20
C LEU A 222 5.98 14.90 2.53
N LYS A 223 5.84 16.21 2.72
CA LYS A 223 4.86 17.02 2.02
C LYS A 223 5.56 18.06 1.16
N VAL A 224 5.29 18.04 -0.12
CA VAL A 224 5.86 18.97 -1.10
C VAL A 224 4.77 19.87 -1.65
N GLN A 225 4.96 21.18 -1.59
CA GLN A 225 4.03 22.17 -2.12
C GLN A 225 4.78 23.13 -3.07
N THR A 226 4.25 23.31 -4.27
CA THR A 226 4.74 24.28 -5.24
C THR A 226 3.88 25.53 -5.18
N LEU A 227 4.45 26.63 -4.70
CA LEU A 227 3.78 27.93 -4.58
C LEU A 227 4.28 28.84 -5.70
N LEU A 228 3.46 28.99 -6.76
CA LEU A 228 3.76 29.86 -7.89
C LEU A 228 3.41 31.31 -7.56
N ASP A 229 4.18 32.26 -8.10
CA ASP A 229 3.83 33.65 -8.08
C ASP A 229 2.69 33.97 -9.09
N ASP A 230 2.08 35.17 -9.00
CA ASP A 230 0.97 35.57 -9.87
C ASP A 230 1.32 35.62 -11.36
N THR A 231 2.60 35.65 -11.69
CA THR A 231 3.09 35.69 -13.06
C THR A 231 3.54 34.33 -13.60
N PHE A 232 3.52 33.29 -12.75
CA PHE A 232 3.97 31.92 -13.05
C PHE A 232 5.45 31.86 -13.50
N THR A 233 6.25 32.83 -13.10
CA THR A 233 7.68 32.92 -13.45
C THR A 233 8.59 32.53 -12.31
N LYS A 234 8.06 32.40 -11.10
CA LYS A 234 8.81 31.99 -9.91
C LYS A 234 7.98 31.02 -9.08
N ALA A 235 8.66 30.10 -8.44
CA ALA A 235 8.06 29.16 -7.49
C ALA A 235 8.87 29.08 -6.21
N ASP A 236 8.20 29.02 -5.07
CA ASP A 236 8.75 28.54 -3.82
C ASP A 236 8.33 27.08 -3.66
N LEU A 237 9.29 26.16 -3.69
CA LEU A 237 9.08 24.73 -3.40
C LEU A 237 9.25 24.54 -1.89
N VAL A 238 8.12 24.41 -1.20
CA VAL A 238 8.07 24.19 0.25
C VAL A 238 8.06 22.71 0.53
N ILE A 239 8.99 22.25 1.35
CA ILE A 239 9.22 20.84 1.66
C ILE A 239 9.11 20.67 3.16
N ASP A 240 7.99 20.15 3.64
CA ASP A 240 7.78 19.76 5.02
C ASP A 240 8.22 18.31 5.19
N THR A 241 9.12 18.03 6.11
CA THR A 241 9.64 16.68 6.40
C THR A 241 9.32 16.31 7.84
N LYS A 242 9.00 15.02 8.04
CA LYS A 242 8.93 14.41 9.35
C LYS A 242 9.95 13.28 9.42
N MET A 243 10.80 13.31 10.44
CA MET A 243 11.91 12.37 10.57
C MET A 243 11.78 11.49 11.80
N ILE A 244 12.25 10.26 11.67
CA ILE A 244 12.57 9.36 12.78
C ILE A 244 14.09 9.35 12.95
N GLY A 245 14.55 9.61 14.18
CA GLY A 245 15.97 9.82 14.49
C GLY A 245 16.44 11.23 14.13
N THR A 246 17.74 11.48 14.21
CA THR A 246 18.39 12.76 13.91
C THR A 246 19.50 12.57 12.87
N GLY A 247 19.59 13.48 11.92
CA GLY A 247 20.58 13.38 10.86
C GLY A 247 20.77 14.68 10.09
N LYS A 248 21.78 14.70 9.24
CA LYS A 248 21.94 15.75 8.21
C LYS A 248 21.16 15.38 6.98
N VAL A 249 20.61 16.37 6.30
CA VAL A 249 19.98 16.18 5.01
C VAL A 249 20.54 17.15 3.99
N LYS A 250 20.75 16.65 2.78
CA LYS A 250 20.92 17.46 1.58
C LYS A 250 19.73 17.18 0.68
N ILE A 251 19.02 18.25 0.30
CA ILE A 251 17.84 18.19 -0.57
C ILE A 251 18.23 18.78 -1.91
N THR A 252 18.05 18.00 -2.97
CA THR A 252 18.40 18.41 -4.34
C THR A 252 17.15 18.30 -5.22
N LEU A 253 16.81 19.40 -5.90
CA LEU A 253 15.84 19.44 -6.97
C LEU A 253 16.53 19.12 -8.28
N LEU A 254 16.03 18.08 -8.99
CA LEU A 254 16.58 17.66 -10.27
C LEU A 254 15.53 17.80 -11.38
N LYS A 255 16.00 18.02 -12.59
CA LYS A 255 15.24 17.90 -13.82
C LYS A 255 16.02 17.07 -14.82
N ASP A 256 15.41 16.02 -15.35
CA ASP A 256 16.05 15.11 -16.30
C ASP A 256 17.43 14.62 -15.82
N GLY A 257 17.52 14.31 -14.51
CA GLY A 257 18.76 13.87 -13.85
C GLY A 257 19.79 14.98 -13.59
N THR A 258 19.49 16.24 -13.97
CA THR A 258 20.41 17.38 -13.75
C THR A 258 19.99 18.15 -12.51
N ALA A 259 20.92 18.35 -11.56
CA ALA A 259 20.69 19.15 -10.37
C ALA A 259 20.50 20.64 -10.75
N LEU A 260 19.38 21.20 -10.34
CA LEU A 260 19.04 22.61 -10.53
C LEU A 260 19.39 23.44 -9.30
N GLN A 261 19.05 22.94 -8.12
CA GLN A 261 19.26 23.63 -6.86
C GLN A 261 19.35 22.62 -5.72
N SER A 262 20.10 22.98 -4.68
CA SER A 262 20.17 22.18 -3.46
C SER A 262 20.19 23.05 -2.20
N THR A 263 19.80 22.46 -1.09
CA THR A 263 19.91 23.03 0.25
C THR A 263 20.34 21.95 1.24
N GLU A 264 20.95 22.34 2.33
CA GLU A 264 21.37 21.41 3.38
C GLU A 264 20.81 21.89 4.73
N GLY A 265 20.64 20.94 5.63
CA GLY A 265 20.18 21.23 6.99
C GLY A 265 20.30 20.03 7.91
N VAL A 266 19.75 20.21 9.11
CA VAL A 266 19.61 19.14 10.10
C VAL A 266 18.16 18.77 10.16
N LEU A 267 17.88 17.48 10.14
CA LEU A 267 16.56 16.91 10.39
C LEU A 267 16.48 16.44 11.84
N ASP A 268 15.53 16.99 12.58
CA ASP A 268 15.16 16.58 13.93
C ASP A 268 13.64 16.78 14.09
N GLY A 269 12.90 15.68 14.08
CA GLY A 269 11.44 15.73 14.10
C GLY A 269 10.84 16.37 12.84
N GLU A 270 10.07 17.45 12.99
CA GLU A 270 9.43 18.16 11.87
C GLU A 270 10.27 19.36 11.45
N THR A 271 10.66 19.40 10.18
CA THR A 271 11.51 20.46 9.61
C THR A 271 10.97 20.90 8.25
N GLN A 272 11.05 22.20 7.97
CA GLN A 272 10.64 22.77 6.69
C GLN A 272 11.83 23.34 5.94
N PHE A 273 11.90 23.09 4.65
CA PHE A 273 12.86 23.66 3.71
C PHE A 273 12.13 24.42 2.60
N VAL A 274 12.77 25.42 2.02
CA VAL A 274 12.26 26.17 0.88
C VAL A 274 13.33 26.30 -0.19
N LEU A 275 13.06 25.80 -1.39
CA LEU A 275 13.87 26.02 -2.58
C LEU A 275 13.17 27.03 -3.49
N LYS A 276 13.91 28.02 -3.98
CA LYS A 276 13.37 29.03 -4.90
C LYS A 276 13.72 28.65 -6.34
N VAL A 277 12.72 28.55 -7.18
CA VAL A 277 12.90 28.16 -8.59
C VAL A 277 12.48 29.32 -9.48
N ASP A 278 13.43 29.85 -10.25
CA ASP A 278 13.17 30.86 -11.28
C ASP A 278 12.81 30.18 -12.59
N HIS A 279 11.75 30.67 -13.22
CA HIS A 279 11.23 30.17 -14.51
C HIS A 279 10.99 28.66 -14.54
N PRO A 280 10.19 28.13 -13.60
CA PRO A 280 9.88 26.70 -13.61
C PRO A 280 9.12 26.33 -14.90
N GLU A 281 9.44 25.15 -15.44
CA GLU A 281 8.62 24.56 -16.49
C GLU A 281 7.35 24.00 -15.85
N LEU A 282 6.21 24.50 -16.32
CA LEU A 282 4.92 24.16 -15.74
C LEU A 282 4.38 22.86 -16.32
N TRP A 283 3.75 22.07 -15.49
CA TRP A 283 3.04 20.87 -15.90
C TRP A 283 1.72 21.25 -16.60
N SER A 284 1.43 20.61 -17.70
CA SER A 284 0.08 20.55 -18.29
C SER A 284 -0.18 19.14 -18.82
N ALA A 285 -1.44 18.82 -19.15
CA ALA A 285 -1.79 17.52 -19.73
C ALA A 285 -1.10 17.28 -21.09
N GLU A 286 -0.87 18.36 -21.84
CA GLU A 286 -0.17 18.33 -23.14
C GLU A 286 1.36 18.27 -22.97
N THR A 287 1.87 18.83 -21.87
CA THR A 287 3.31 18.89 -21.57
C THR A 287 3.54 18.52 -20.10
N PRO A 288 3.49 17.23 -19.76
CA PRO A 288 3.54 16.76 -18.37
C PRO A 288 4.97 16.75 -17.81
N VAL A 289 5.54 17.95 -17.66
CA VAL A 289 6.91 18.10 -17.10
C VAL A 289 6.92 17.81 -15.62
N LEU A 290 7.82 16.96 -15.18
CA LEU A 290 8.04 16.60 -13.79
C LEU A 290 9.46 16.95 -13.35
N TYR A 291 9.63 17.08 -12.05
CA TYR A 291 10.90 17.25 -11.37
C TYR A 291 11.06 16.12 -10.36
N ASP A 292 12.31 15.69 -10.13
CA ASP A 292 12.64 14.77 -9.05
C ASP A 292 13.17 15.55 -7.84
N LEU A 293 12.77 15.12 -6.64
CA LEU A 293 13.29 15.63 -5.38
C LEU A 293 14.07 14.53 -4.68
N LEU A 294 15.38 14.71 -4.53
CA LEU A 294 16.27 13.77 -3.86
C LEU A 294 16.65 14.29 -2.47
N LEU A 295 16.44 13.46 -1.46
CA LEU A 295 16.84 13.72 -0.07
C LEU A 295 17.95 12.72 0.31
N GLU A 296 19.16 13.21 0.50
CA GLU A 296 20.30 12.44 1.00
C GLU A 296 20.37 12.61 2.52
N VAL A 297 20.00 11.58 3.26
CA VAL A 297 19.99 11.58 4.73
C VAL A 297 21.24 10.87 5.24
N THR A 298 21.96 11.52 6.13
CA THR A 298 23.14 10.95 6.79
C THR A 298 22.93 10.99 8.30
N ALA A 299 22.90 9.83 8.93
CA ALA A 299 22.81 9.71 10.38
C ALA A 299 24.07 10.22 11.08
N GLU A 300 24.02 10.40 12.40
CA GLU A 300 25.17 10.93 13.18
C GLU A 300 26.39 10.00 13.14
N ASP A 301 26.19 8.70 12.96
CA ASP A 301 27.27 7.70 12.81
C ASP A 301 27.87 7.62 11.41
N GLY A 302 27.35 8.43 10.48
CA GLY A 302 27.83 8.51 9.10
C GLY A 302 27.16 7.51 8.13
N THR A 303 26.15 6.75 8.58
CA THR A 303 25.32 5.90 7.70
C THR A 303 24.27 6.71 6.94
#